data_c96256e86fcb45b50647609c0bb86ca3
#
_entry.id   c96256e86fcb45b50647609c0bb86ca3
#
_cell.length_a   1.000
_cell.length_b   1.000
_cell.length_c   1.000
_cell.angle_alpha   90.00
_cell.angle_beta   90.00
_cell.angle_gamma   90.00
#
_symmetry.space_group_name_H-M   'P 1'
#
loop_
_entity.id
_entity.type
_entity.pdbx_description
1 polymer ?
#
loop_
_entity_poly.entity_id
_entity_poly.type
_entity_poly.pdbx_seq_one_letter_code
_entity_poly.pdbx_strand_id
1 'polypeptide(L)'
;MARVKRGVTSHAKHKKTLKAAKGFIGRRKNTIRTAKAAVDRSMQYAYRDRKNKKRTFRALWIQRLNAAVRPFGLTYSRFIDGLAKSGITVDRKVLSDLAIREPAAFQAIVEKAKAALPKETAAAA
;
A
#
# COMPACT_ATOMS: atom_id res chain seq x y z
N MET A 1 -25.67 25.64 45.74
CA MET A 1 -24.94 25.69 44.47
C MET A 1 -24.52 24.27 44.07
N ALA A 2 -24.75 23.88 42.82
CA ALA A 2 -24.33 22.57 42.34
C ALA A 2 -22.80 22.51 42.26
N ARG A 3 -22.18 21.50 42.89
CA ARG A 3 -20.73 21.28 42.88
C ARG A 3 -20.37 20.40 41.68
N VAL A 4 -19.44 20.84 40.83
CA VAL A 4 -18.93 20.06 39.75
C VAL A 4 -18.07 18.90 40.28
N LYS A 5 -18.50 17.68 40.02
CA LYS A 5 -17.76 16.45 40.40
C LYS A 5 -16.94 15.96 39.18
N ARG A 6 -15.66 15.79 39.38
CA ARG A 6 -14.73 15.40 38.29
C ARG A 6 -14.56 13.88 38.10
N GLY A 7 -15.10 13.06 38.99
CA GLY A 7 -14.96 11.60 38.94
C GLY A 7 -15.54 10.98 37.68
N VAL A 8 -16.72 11.40 37.27
CA VAL A 8 -17.37 10.90 36.04
C VAL A 8 -16.55 11.24 34.78
N THR A 9 -16.09 12.49 34.67
CA THR A 9 -15.32 12.95 33.51
C THR A 9 -13.94 12.28 33.42
N SER A 10 -13.26 12.09 34.54
CA SER A 10 -12.00 11.35 34.63
C SER A 10 -12.18 9.91 34.20
N HIS A 11 -13.19 9.23 34.72
CA HIS A 11 -13.50 7.84 34.37
C HIS A 11 -13.83 7.70 32.88
N ALA A 12 -14.62 8.60 32.32
CA ALA A 12 -14.94 8.58 30.88
C ALA A 12 -13.69 8.73 30.00
N LYS A 13 -12.76 9.61 30.36
CA LYS A 13 -11.47 9.77 29.66
C LYS A 13 -10.61 8.50 29.74
N HIS A 14 -10.51 7.91 30.94
CA HIS A 14 -9.76 6.65 31.12
C HIS A 14 -10.39 5.51 30.32
N LYS A 15 -11.72 5.37 30.38
CA LYS A 15 -12.46 4.35 29.64
C LYS A 15 -12.25 4.47 28.13
N LYS A 16 -12.21 5.69 27.57
CA LYS A 16 -11.91 5.94 26.15
C LYS A 16 -10.53 5.41 25.78
N THR A 17 -9.50 5.72 26.59
CA THR A 17 -8.12 5.25 26.36
C THR A 17 -8.02 3.74 26.46
N LEU A 18 -8.60 3.14 27.50
CA LEU A 18 -8.58 1.69 27.71
C LEU A 18 -9.34 0.93 26.61
N LYS A 19 -10.42 1.51 26.08
CA LYS A 19 -11.14 0.94 24.93
C LYS A 19 -10.26 0.93 23.68
N ALA A 20 -9.48 1.99 23.44
CA ALA A 20 -8.53 2.06 22.33
C ALA A 20 -7.34 1.10 22.51
N ALA A 21 -6.96 0.79 23.75
CA ALA A 21 -5.90 -0.16 24.09
C ALA A 21 -6.35 -1.62 24.16
N LYS A 22 -7.60 -1.92 23.85
CA LYS A 22 -8.14 -3.28 23.88
C LYS A 22 -7.32 -4.20 22.96
N GLY A 23 -6.92 -5.36 23.49
CA GLY A 23 -6.11 -6.34 22.75
C GLY A 23 -4.59 -6.12 22.86
N PHE A 24 -4.14 -5.06 23.54
CA PHE A 24 -2.71 -4.87 23.78
C PHE A 24 -2.16 -5.87 24.79
N ILE A 25 -0.88 -6.17 24.68
CA ILE A 25 -0.22 -7.21 25.49
C ILE A 25 0.12 -6.69 26.89
N GLY A 26 -0.05 -7.55 27.88
CA GLY A 26 0.28 -7.29 29.27
C GLY A 26 -0.58 -6.16 29.89
N ARG A 27 0.03 -5.34 30.73
CA ARG A 27 -0.63 -4.23 31.44
C ARG A 27 -1.01 -3.05 30.54
N ARG A 28 -0.58 -3.01 29.31
CA ARG A 28 -0.91 -1.95 28.34
C ARG A 28 -2.39 -1.91 27.97
N LYS A 29 -3.14 -2.98 28.21
CA LYS A 29 -4.58 -3.07 27.92
C LYS A 29 -5.47 -2.63 29.08
N ASN A 30 -5.01 -2.68 30.33
CA ASN A 30 -5.86 -2.52 31.53
C ASN A 30 -5.36 -1.50 32.55
N THR A 31 -4.12 -1.03 32.45
CA THR A 31 -3.55 -0.01 33.34
C THR A 31 -3.45 1.31 32.59
N ILE A 32 -4.13 2.36 33.07
CA ILE A 32 -4.29 3.63 32.36
C ILE A 32 -2.97 4.32 32.01
N ARG A 33 -1.99 4.31 32.90
CA ARG A 33 -0.69 4.96 32.66
C ARG A 33 0.06 4.35 31.48
N THR A 34 0.18 3.04 31.48
CA THR A 34 0.85 2.29 30.39
C THR A 34 0.00 2.23 29.13
N ALA A 35 -1.32 2.14 29.27
CA ALA A 35 -2.25 2.15 28.13
C ALA A 35 -2.21 3.48 27.38
N LYS A 36 -2.15 4.61 28.06
CA LYS A 36 -2.06 5.93 27.43
C LYS A 36 -0.81 6.05 26.55
N ALA A 37 0.36 5.72 27.09
CA ALA A 37 1.61 5.75 26.34
C ALA A 37 1.58 4.78 25.14
N ALA A 38 1.01 3.59 25.31
CA ALA A 38 0.89 2.61 24.25
C ALA A 38 -0.08 3.06 23.14
N VAL A 39 -1.20 3.67 23.47
CA VAL A 39 -2.17 4.21 22.50
C VAL A 39 -1.57 5.39 21.74
N ASP A 40 -0.89 6.32 22.40
CA ASP A 40 -0.21 7.45 21.75
C ASP A 40 0.81 6.96 20.72
N ARG A 41 1.62 5.97 21.10
CA ARG A 41 2.59 5.35 20.18
C ARG A 41 1.91 4.60 19.03
N SER A 42 0.84 3.89 19.30
CA SER A 42 0.04 3.19 18.28
C SER A 42 -0.51 4.15 17.25
N MET A 43 -1.01 5.32 17.67
CA MET A 43 -1.51 6.34 16.75
C MET A 43 -0.40 6.94 15.87
N GLN A 44 0.79 7.18 16.43
CA GLN A 44 1.97 7.61 15.66
C GLN A 44 2.35 6.58 14.60
N TYR A 45 2.38 5.31 14.97
CA TYR A 45 2.65 4.21 14.03
C TYR A 45 1.56 4.08 12.97
N ALA A 46 0.30 4.22 13.34
CA ALA A 46 -0.80 4.17 12.38
C ALA A 46 -0.69 5.28 11.31
N TYR A 47 -0.31 6.50 11.71
CA TYR A 47 -0.06 7.59 10.77
C TYR A 47 1.10 7.28 9.82
N ARG A 48 2.26 6.87 10.36
CA ARG A 48 3.43 6.48 9.59
C ARG A 48 3.12 5.35 8.62
N ASP A 49 2.46 4.31 9.09
CA ASP A 49 2.26 3.08 8.33
C ASP A 49 1.18 3.22 7.25
N ARG A 50 0.21 4.12 7.42
CA ARG A 50 -0.70 4.51 6.32
C ARG A 50 0.06 5.12 5.13
N LYS A 51 1.12 5.87 5.38
CA LYS A 51 2.00 6.39 4.31
C LYS A 51 2.89 5.30 3.73
N ASN A 52 3.49 4.49 4.58
CA ASN A 52 4.35 3.38 4.16
C ASN A 52 3.57 2.31 3.36
N LYS A 53 2.33 2.02 3.73
CA LYS A 53 1.46 1.07 3.01
C LYS A 53 1.38 1.38 1.51
N LYS A 54 1.19 2.65 1.16
CA LYS A 54 1.12 3.07 -0.26
C LYS A 54 2.42 2.77 -1.00
N ARG A 55 3.57 3.04 -0.38
CA ARG A 55 4.90 2.77 -0.96
C ARG A 55 5.16 1.28 -1.11
N THR A 56 4.83 0.50 -0.08
CA THR A 56 5.02 -0.95 -0.07
C THR A 56 4.18 -1.63 -1.16
N PHE A 57 2.91 -1.27 -1.29
CA PHE A 57 2.06 -1.84 -2.33
C PHE A 57 2.49 -1.43 -3.73
N ARG A 58 2.93 -0.18 -3.93
CA ARG A 58 3.48 0.23 -5.22
C ARG A 58 4.71 -0.58 -5.60
N ALA A 59 5.63 -0.82 -4.66
CA ALA A 59 6.80 -1.67 -4.91
C ALA A 59 6.40 -3.11 -5.27
N LEU A 60 5.42 -3.67 -4.57
CA LEU A 60 4.88 -5.00 -4.86
C LEU A 60 4.28 -5.09 -6.28
N TRP A 61 3.47 -4.09 -6.69
CA TRP A 61 2.91 -4.07 -8.05
C TRP A 61 4.00 -3.99 -9.12
N ILE A 62 5.02 -3.16 -8.90
CA ILE A 62 6.17 -3.04 -9.81
C ILE A 62 6.90 -4.38 -9.93
N GLN A 63 7.14 -5.07 -8.81
CA GLN A 63 7.79 -6.38 -8.81
C GLN A 63 6.98 -7.43 -9.58
N ARG A 64 5.67 -7.49 -9.35
CA ARG A 64 4.77 -8.40 -10.07
C ARG A 64 4.75 -8.12 -11.57
N LEU A 65 4.63 -6.86 -11.97
CA LEU A 65 4.66 -6.46 -13.37
C LEU A 65 6.00 -6.78 -14.02
N ASN A 66 7.12 -6.51 -13.35
CA ASN A 66 8.44 -6.86 -13.86
C ASN A 66 8.58 -8.36 -14.13
N ALA A 67 8.08 -9.20 -13.21
CA ALA A 67 8.06 -10.65 -13.42
C ALA A 67 7.15 -11.05 -14.59
N ALA A 68 5.97 -10.44 -14.69
CA ALA A 68 4.98 -10.77 -15.72
C ALA A 68 5.38 -10.35 -17.14
N VAL A 69 6.18 -9.30 -17.32
CA VAL A 69 6.60 -8.85 -18.66
C VAL A 69 7.86 -9.54 -19.17
N ARG A 70 8.66 -10.16 -18.31
CA ARG A 70 9.90 -10.86 -18.70
C ARG A 70 9.70 -11.98 -19.72
N PRO A 71 8.67 -12.84 -19.64
CA PRO A 71 8.42 -13.86 -20.67
C PRO A 71 8.19 -13.29 -22.07
N PHE A 72 7.75 -12.02 -22.17
CA PHE A 72 7.55 -11.32 -23.44
C PHE A 72 8.81 -10.61 -23.97
N GLY A 73 9.95 -10.79 -23.29
CA GLY A 73 11.22 -10.17 -23.64
C GLY A 73 11.32 -8.67 -23.32
N LEU A 74 10.47 -8.17 -22.40
CA LEU A 74 10.47 -6.77 -21.99
C LEU A 74 10.99 -6.60 -20.58
N THR A 75 11.68 -5.49 -20.32
CA THR A 75 11.95 -5.00 -18.98
C THR A 75 10.78 -4.12 -18.50
N TYR A 76 10.63 -3.97 -17.19
CA TYR A 76 9.60 -3.10 -16.63
C TYR A 76 9.66 -1.67 -17.16
N SER A 77 10.85 -1.09 -17.29
CA SER A 77 11.04 0.27 -17.79
C SER A 77 10.55 0.43 -19.23
N ARG A 78 10.89 -0.53 -20.10
CA ARG A 78 10.41 -0.52 -21.49
C ARG A 78 8.90 -0.72 -21.58
N PHE A 79 8.35 -1.58 -20.75
CA PHE A 79 6.90 -1.78 -20.69
C PHE A 79 6.17 -0.48 -20.32
N ILE A 80 6.66 0.27 -19.32
CA ILE A 80 6.06 1.56 -18.93
C ILE A 80 6.21 2.61 -20.04
N ASP A 81 7.35 2.68 -20.70
CA ASP A 81 7.56 3.55 -21.87
C ASP A 81 6.59 3.21 -23.00
N GLY A 82 6.43 1.91 -23.30
CA GLY A 82 5.47 1.43 -24.29
C GLY A 82 4.02 1.76 -23.95
N LEU A 83 3.62 1.65 -22.69
CA LEU A 83 2.28 2.06 -22.22
C LEU A 83 2.07 3.57 -22.43
N ALA A 84 3.05 4.40 -22.08
CA ALA A 84 2.97 5.83 -22.27
C ALA A 84 2.83 6.20 -23.76
N LYS A 85 3.61 5.57 -24.63
CA LYS A 85 3.58 5.79 -26.09
C LYS A 85 2.29 5.29 -26.75
N SER A 86 1.72 4.21 -26.25
CA SER A 86 0.43 3.67 -26.72
C SER A 86 -0.79 4.41 -26.17
N GLY A 87 -0.61 5.39 -25.29
CA GLY A 87 -1.71 6.14 -24.67
C GLY A 87 -2.54 5.34 -23.66
N ILE A 88 -2.04 4.22 -23.17
CA ILE A 88 -2.74 3.37 -22.20
C ILE A 88 -2.52 3.93 -20.79
N THR A 89 -3.59 4.44 -20.16
CA THR A 89 -3.57 5.10 -18.84
C THR A 89 -4.04 4.20 -17.68
N VAL A 90 -3.76 2.91 -17.74
CA VAL A 90 -4.11 1.95 -16.68
C VAL A 90 -3.07 2.00 -15.57
N ASP A 91 -3.54 2.02 -14.31
CA ASP A 91 -2.64 2.08 -13.17
C ASP A 91 -1.93 0.73 -12.87
N ARG A 92 -0.85 0.81 -12.10
CA ARG A 92 -0.03 -0.37 -11.75
C ARG A 92 -0.77 -1.41 -10.93
N LYS A 93 -1.75 -0.98 -10.11
CA LYS A 93 -2.56 -1.87 -9.30
C LYS A 93 -3.42 -2.76 -10.19
N VAL A 94 -4.16 -2.15 -11.11
CA VAL A 94 -5.02 -2.88 -12.07
C VAL A 94 -4.19 -3.77 -12.99
N LEU A 95 -3.09 -3.26 -13.55
CA LEU A 95 -2.20 -4.07 -14.39
C LEU A 95 -1.63 -5.28 -13.64
N SER A 96 -1.25 -5.10 -12.38
CA SER A 96 -0.75 -6.19 -11.53
C SER A 96 -1.84 -7.23 -11.22
N ASP A 97 -3.08 -6.81 -11.07
CA ASP A 97 -4.21 -7.72 -10.85
C ASP A 97 -4.54 -8.49 -12.14
N LEU A 98 -4.61 -7.81 -13.29
CA LEU A 98 -4.79 -8.44 -14.60
C LEU A 98 -3.72 -9.48 -14.91
N ALA A 99 -2.46 -9.18 -14.60
CA ALA A 99 -1.35 -10.10 -14.85
C ALA A 99 -1.49 -11.44 -14.11
N ILE A 100 -2.23 -11.46 -12.98
CA ILE A 100 -2.44 -12.66 -12.17
C ILE A 100 -3.76 -13.34 -12.53
N ARG A 101 -4.85 -12.57 -12.66
CA ARG A 101 -6.20 -13.11 -12.81
C ARG A 101 -6.60 -13.35 -14.27
N GLU A 102 -6.14 -12.47 -15.16
CA GLU A 102 -6.51 -12.48 -16.58
C GLU A 102 -5.27 -12.35 -17.48
N PRO A 103 -4.43 -13.39 -17.56
CA PRO A 103 -3.17 -13.34 -18.33
C PRO A 103 -3.38 -12.99 -19.80
N ALA A 104 -4.47 -13.42 -20.43
CA ALA A 104 -4.78 -13.14 -21.82
C ALA A 104 -5.04 -11.64 -22.06
N ALA A 105 -5.81 -10.99 -21.19
CA ALA A 105 -6.04 -9.55 -21.24
C ALA A 105 -4.74 -8.76 -21.00
N PHE A 106 -3.92 -9.21 -20.06
CA PHE A 106 -2.62 -8.62 -19.82
C PHE A 106 -1.69 -8.75 -21.01
N GLN A 107 -1.64 -9.92 -21.67
CA GLN A 107 -0.85 -10.16 -22.88
C GLN A 107 -1.24 -9.18 -23.99
N ALA A 108 -2.52 -8.97 -24.25
CA ALA A 108 -2.97 -8.00 -25.26
C ALA A 108 -2.47 -6.57 -24.99
N ILE A 109 -2.39 -6.18 -23.70
CA ILE A 109 -1.83 -4.88 -23.29
C ILE A 109 -0.31 -4.85 -23.54
N VAL A 110 0.40 -5.93 -23.21
CA VAL A 110 1.86 -6.03 -23.43
C VAL A 110 2.19 -5.95 -24.91
N GLU A 111 1.44 -6.61 -25.78
CA GLU A 111 1.63 -6.58 -27.23
C GLU A 111 1.43 -5.18 -27.80
N LYS A 112 0.38 -4.45 -27.37
CA LYS A 112 0.17 -3.04 -27.74
C LYS A 112 1.32 -2.15 -27.27
N ALA A 113 1.77 -2.32 -26.03
CA ALA A 113 2.90 -1.58 -25.50
C ALA A 113 4.19 -1.89 -26.27
N LYS A 114 4.42 -3.15 -26.63
CA LYS A 114 5.59 -3.59 -27.43
C LYS A 114 5.56 -3.01 -28.84
N ALA A 115 4.40 -2.96 -29.47
CA ALA A 115 4.23 -2.39 -30.81
C ALA A 115 4.52 -0.88 -30.85
N ALA A 116 4.26 -0.16 -29.77
CA ALA A 116 4.53 1.28 -29.63
C ALA A 116 6.00 1.62 -29.34
N LEU A 117 6.81 0.61 -29.00
CA LEU A 117 8.25 0.81 -28.77
C LEU A 117 9.02 0.87 -30.09
N PRO A 118 10.07 1.71 -30.20
CA PRO A 118 10.99 1.63 -31.32
C PRO A 118 11.63 0.24 -31.33
N LYS A 119 11.68 -0.38 -32.54
CA LYS A 119 12.39 -1.63 -32.73
C LYS A 119 13.84 -1.39 -32.33
N GLU A 120 14.37 -2.21 -31.42
CA GLU A 120 15.82 -2.24 -31.19
C GLU A 120 16.47 -2.62 -32.52
N THR A 121 17.14 -1.68 -33.17
CA THR A 121 18.21 -2.03 -34.08
C THR A 121 19.21 -2.81 -33.23
N ALA A 122 19.35 -4.11 -33.50
CA ALA A 122 20.40 -4.91 -32.92
C ALA A 122 21.70 -4.15 -33.17
N ALA A 123 22.22 -3.49 -32.13
CA ALA A 123 23.57 -2.99 -32.16
C ALA A 123 24.44 -4.23 -32.24
N ALA A 124 25.05 -4.39 -33.39
CA ALA A 124 26.02 -5.42 -33.68
C ALA A 124 27.07 -5.45 -32.58
N ALA A 125 27.46 -6.65 -32.23
CA ALA A 125 28.51 -7.09 -31.35
C ALA A 125 29.78 -6.25 -31.42
#